data_31a31328092ab3c19321e875d80b3176
#
_entry.id   31a31328092ab3c19321e875d80b3176
#
_cell.length_a   1.000
_cell.length_b   1.000
_cell.length_c   1.000
_cell.angle_alpha   90.00
_cell.angle_beta   90.00
_cell.angle_gamma   90.00
#
_symmetry.space_group_name_H-M   'P 1'
#
loop_
_entity.id
_entity.type
_entity.pdbx_description
1 polymer ?
#
loop_
_entity_poly.entity_id
_entity_poly.type
_entity_poly.pdbx_seq_one_letter_code
_entity_poly.pdbx_strand_id
1 'polypeptide(L)'
;MNKLLLGMLLLPTMAFATGKMAPDQNPEIVVPDSTGFKFTDIKVNPTTSVKDQNKSGTCWSFAGTSFVEEDVMRRGGPELDLSEMWTVRNCYIDKAKKYVRTNGVTNFAQGGAASDVFYSADNYGIVPEDVYPGLNYGEEKHMHYEMEGVLKAYLDALMKNPNKRLSTAWLPGFIGILDAYLGPAPETFVVNGKTYTPKSYAQELGINGDDFVSLTSYTHHPFYENFAIEIPDNWTWAESFNVPMDELKEAVDTALENGYTVCWSADVSEGGFQWRNGFALLPEKKTGADLEGTELSRWVQLSDKDREAATYKIKGPVKEKKVTQESRQKTFDDYETTDDHGMVIVGYATDQEGNRYYKVKNSWDTNQLYNGYLYVSEPYFLEKTLSVMVNKNSLPKSIASHMN
;
A
#
# COMPACT_ATOMS: atom_id res chain seq x y z
N MET A 1 38.03 -48.87 -48.16
CA MET A 1 37.67 -47.68 -48.92
C MET A 1 36.34 -47.13 -48.32
N ASN A 2 36.41 -46.24 -47.31
CA ASN A 2 35.24 -45.56 -46.75
C ASN A 2 35.59 -44.09 -46.75
N LYS A 3 34.75 -43.32 -47.48
CA LYS A 3 34.86 -41.87 -47.55
C LYS A 3 34.13 -41.28 -46.33
N LEU A 4 34.85 -40.54 -45.51
CA LEU A 4 34.27 -39.68 -44.50
C LEU A 4 33.69 -38.38 -45.17
N LEU A 5 32.41 -38.13 -45.03
CA LEU A 5 31.83 -36.85 -45.36
C LEU A 5 31.89 -35.98 -44.10
N LEU A 6 32.55 -34.84 -44.19
CA LEU A 6 32.61 -33.78 -43.18
C LEU A 6 31.41 -32.87 -43.37
N GLY A 7 30.44 -32.97 -42.50
CA GLY A 7 29.26 -32.06 -42.46
C GLY A 7 29.62 -30.78 -41.74
N MET A 8 29.60 -29.68 -42.45
CA MET A 8 29.81 -28.31 -41.94
C MET A 8 28.50 -27.81 -41.34
N LEU A 9 28.43 -27.69 -40.01
CA LEU A 9 27.28 -27.07 -39.32
C LEU A 9 27.39 -25.54 -39.45
N LEU A 10 26.48 -24.96 -40.21
CA LEU A 10 26.25 -23.51 -40.23
C LEU A 10 25.35 -23.14 -39.02
N LEU A 11 25.91 -22.40 -38.06
CA LEU A 11 25.16 -21.74 -37.01
C LEU A 11 24.47 -20.48 -37.57
N PRO A 12 23.18 -20.25 -37.31
CA PRO A 12 22.54 -18.99 -37.68
C PRO A 12 22.96 -17.88 -36.70
N THR A 13 23.56 -16.82 -37.24
CA THR A 13 23.76 -15.56 -36.53
C THR A 13 22.42 -14.90 -36.27
N MET A 14 22.00 -14.87 -35.03
CA MET A 14 20.86 -14.00 -34.60
C MET A 14 21.32 -12.54 -34.62
N ALA A 15 20.80 -11.77 -35.55
CA ALA A 15 20.90 -10.33 -35.54
C ALA A 15 19.93 -9.78 -34.48
N PHE A 16 20.45 -9.13 -33.43
CA PHE A 16 19.64 -8.33 -32.52
C PHE A 16 19.16 -7.09 -33.25
N ALA A 17 17.88 -7.04 -33.58
CA ALA A 17 17.24 -5.85 -34.06
C ALA A 17 17.02 -4.88 -32.84
N THR A 18 17.78 -3.79 -32.84
CA THR A 18 17.50 -2.65 -31.95
C THR A 18 16.22 -1.94 -32.44
N GLY A 19 15.07 -2.44 -32.03
CA GLY A 19 13.79 -1.77 -32.24
C GLY A 19 13.71 -0.56 -31.30
N LYS A 20 13.67 0.66 -31.88
CA LYS A 20 13.19 1.83 -31.15
C LYS A 20 11.74 1.55 -30.73
N MET A 21 11.47 1.52 -29.44
CA MET A 21 10.10 1.49 -28.93
C MET A 21 9.39 2.75 -29.41
N ALA A 22 8.27 2.55 -30.10
CA ALA A 22 7.32 3.61 -30.39
C ALA A 22 6.68 4.07 -29.07
N PRO A 23 6.25 5.34 -28.94
CA PRO A 23 5.53 5.80 -27.75
C PRO A 23 4.28 4.94 -27.59
N ASP A 24 4.17 4.32 -26.41
CA ASP A 24 3.12 3.41 -26.01
C ASP A 24 1.78 4.15 -26.08
N GLN A 25 0.96 3.81 -27.06
CA GLN A 25 -0.45 4.13 -27.04
C GLN A 25 -1.06 3.14 -26.06
N ASN A 26 -1.26 3.57 -24.82
CA ASN A 26 -2.03 2.82 -23.83
C ASN A 26 -3.36 2.41 -24.47
N PRO A 27 -3.69 1.12 -24.58
CA PRO A 27 -4.98 0.75 -25.15
C PRO A 27 -6.07 1.30 -24.23
N GLU A 28 -6.99 2.07 -24.81
CA GLU A 28 -8.23 2.46 -24.14
C GLU A 28 -8.85 1.17 -23.55
N ILE A 29 -8.83 1.02 -22.25
CA ILE A 29 -9.48 -0.11 -21.59
C ILE A 29 -10.97 0.11 -21.73
N VAL A 30 -11.58 -0.50 -22.74
CA VAL A 30 -13.03 -0.52 -22.93
C VAL A 30 -13.61 -1.41 -21.84
N VAL A 31 -13.95 -0.81 -20.70
CA VAL A 31 -14.59 -1.51 -19.59
C VAL A 31 -16.04 -1.78 -19.97
N PRO A 32 -16.53 -3.03 -19.83
CA PRO A 32 -17.94 -3.31 -20.03
C PRO A 32 -18.78 -2.45 -19.08
N ASP A 33 -19.87 -1.90 -19.55
CA ASP A 33 -20.81 -0.99 -18.87
C ASP A 33 -21.56 -1.63 -17.67
N SER A 34 -20.90 -2.54 -16.94
CA SER A 34 -21.52 -3.30 -15.85
C SER A 34 -21.71 -2.50 -14.57
N THR A 35 -20.90 -1.46 -14.36
CA THR A 35 -20.95 -0.60 -13.16
C THR A 35 -21.64 0.74 -13.40
N GLY A 36 -21.86 1.14 -14.66
CA GLY A 36 -22.37 2.45 -15.04
C GLY A 36 -21.35 3.58 -14.94
N PHE A 37 -20.06 3.28 -14.67
CA PHE A 37 -18.95 4.24 -14.69
C PHE A 37 -18.14 4.12 -15.98
N LYS A 38 -17.72 5.28 -16.49
CA LYS A 38 -16.76 5.40 -17.60
C LYS A 38 -15.64 6.33 -17.15
N PHE A 39 -14.54 5.75 -16.71
CA PHE A 39 -13.38 6.51 -16.29
C PHE A 39 -12.47 6.82 -17.48
N THR A 40 -11.98 8.05 -17.53
CA THR A 40 -10.97 8.51 -18.49
C THR A 40 -9.74 8.93 -17.71
N ASP A 41 -8.65 8.21 -17.89
CA ASP A 41 -7.36 8.54 -17.28
C ASP A 41 -6.85 9.86 -17.83
N ILE A 42 -6.53 10.82 -16.98
CA ILE A 42 -5.96 12.12 -17.34
C ILE A 42 -4.45 12.09 -17.17
N LYS A 43 -3.98 11.50 -16.07
CA LYS A 43 -2.56 11.34 -15.75
C LYS A 43 -2.35 10.01 -15.07
N VAL A 44 -1.40 9.23 -15.56
CA VAL A 44 -0.94 7.99 -14.90
C VAL A 44 0.58 7.96 -14.93
N ASN A 45 1.19 7.85 -13.78
CA ASN A 45 2.62 7.73 -13.64
C ASN A 45 3.04 6.25 -13.79
N PRO A 46 4.27 5.98 -14.28
CA PRO A 46 4.78 4.62 -14.39
C PRO A 46 4.76 3.89 -13.06
N THR A 47 4.37 2.63 -13.07
CA THR A 47 4.28 1.78 -11.88
C THR A 47 4.73 0.36 -12.21
N THR A 48 5.19 -0.37 -11.20
CA THR A 48 5.53 -1.79 -11.30
C THR A 48 4.27 -2.66 -11.35
N SER A 49 4.41 -3.96 -11.57
CA SER A 49 3.29 -4.89 -11.66
C SER A 49 2.44 -4.92 -10.38
N VAL A 50 1.14 -5.19 -10.53
CA VAL A 50 0.25 -5.45 -9.40
C VAL A 50 0.63 -6.77 -8.74
N LYS A 51 0.72 -6.77 -7.41
CA LYS A 51 1.03 -7.93 -6.57
C LYS A 51 -0.21 -8.51 -5.89
N ASP A 52 -0.04 -9.69 -5.28
CA ASP A 52 -1.09 -10.35 -4.51
C ASP A 52 -0.60 -10.65 -3.08
N GLN A 53 -0.98 -9.81 -2.12
CA GLN A 53 -0.73 -10.07 -0.71
C GLN A 53 -1.51 -11.27 -0.17
N ASN A 54 -2.54 -11.72 -0.90
CA ASN A 54 -3.44 -12.80 -0.55
C ASN A 54 -3.94 -12.69 0.90
N LYS A 55 -3.80 -13.75 1.70
CA LYS A 55 -4.28 -13.83 3.09
C LYS A 55 -3.20 -13.41 4.09
N SER A 56 -2.59 -12.25 3.85
CA SER A 56 -1.67 -11.61 4.79
C SER A 56 -2.13 -10.19 5.09
N GLY A 57 -1.96 -9.72 6.32
CA GLY A 57 -2.20 -8.33 6.72
C GLY A 57 -0.96 -7.45 6.48
N THR A 58 -0.28 -7.65 5.34
CA THR A 58 1.00 -6.98 5.04
C THR A 58 0.88 -5.96 3.90
N CYS A 59 -0.33 -5.43 3.65
CA CYS A 59 -0.63 -4.42 2.63
C CYS A 59 0.34 -3.22 2.67
N TRP A 60 0.70 -2.78 3.86
CA TRP A 60 1.65 -1.70 4.09
C TRP A 60 3.03 -1.98 3.46
N SER A 61 3.49 -3.24 3.51
CA SER A 61 4.75 -3.66 2.90
C SER A 61 4.62 -3.69 1.38
N PHE A 62 3.53 -4.24 0.84
CA PHE A 62 3.28 -4.25 -0.60
C PHE A 62 3.17 -2.84 -1.18
N ALA A 63 2.41 -1.97 -0.53
CA ALA A 63 2.26 -0.59 -0.97
C ALA A 63 3.57 0.21 -0.85
N GLY A 64 4.25 0.11 0.28
CA GLY A 64 5.51 0.83 0.51
C GLY A 64 6.65 0.33 -0.38
N THR A 65 6.76 -0.97 -0.62
CA THR A 65 7.75 -1.56 -1.53
C THR A 65 7.49 -1.12 -2.97
N SER A 66 6.23 -1.22 -3.44
CA SER A 66 5.83 -0.69 -4.75
C SER A 66 6.18 0.78 -4.92
N PHE A 67 5.90 1.61 -3.92
CA PHE A 67 6.23 3.03 -3.93
C PHE A 67 7.74 3.30 -4.03
N VAL A 68 8.57 2.51 -3.34
CA VAL A 68 10.05 2.56 -3.46
C VAL A 68 10.52 2.18 -4.85
N GLU A 69 9.98 1.10 -5.43
CA GLU A 69 10.30 0.63 -6.79
C GLU A 69 9.99 1.72 -7.82
N GLU A 70 8.83 2.34 -7.69
CA GLU A 70 8.36 3.41 -8.57
C GLU A 70 9.22 4.68 -8.47
N ASP A 71 9.71 5.03 -7.25
CA ASP A 71 10.65 6.15 -7.10
C ASP A 71 12.01 5.84 -7.75
N VAL A 72 12.50 4.61 -7.67
CA VAL A 72 13.71 4.19 -8.37
C VAL A 72 13.51 4.31 -9.88
N MET A 73 12.40 3.81 -10.44
CA MET A 73 12.07 3.94 -11.87
C MET A 73 11.96 5.41 -12.29
N ARG A 74 11.29 6.25 -11.50
CA ARG A 74 11.15 7.69 -11.77
C ARG A 74 12.51 8.39 -11.88
N ARG A 75 13.48 7.99 -11.08
CA ARG A 75 14.87 8.51 -11.13
C ARG A 75 15.68 7.95 -12.30
N GLY A 76 15.08 7.14 -13.18
CA GLY A 76 15.74 6.50 -14.33
C GLY A 76 16.47 5.20 -13.98
N GLY A 77 16.22 4.63 -12.83
CA GLY A 77 16.67 3.31 -12.43
C GLY A 77 15.91 2.19 -13.15
N PRO A 78 16.32 0.92 -12.93
CA PRO A 78 15.63 -0.23 -13.50
C PRO A 78 14.24 -0.45 -12.90
N GLU A 79 13.38 -1.15 -13.61
CA GLU A 79 12.19 -1.77 -13.03
C GLU A 79 12.65 -2.87 -12.07
N LEU A 80 12.17 -2.81 -10.83
CA LEU A 80 12.56 -3.71 -9.74
C LEU A 80 11.37 -4.57 -9.32
N ASP A 81 11.71 -5.68 -8.71
CA ASP A 81 10.82 -6.57 -7.97
C ASP A 81 11.47 -6.85 -6.61
N LEU A 82 11.11 -6.07 -5.59
CA LEU A 82 11.71 -6.12 -4.26
C LEU A 82 10.86 -6.97 -3.32
N SER A 83 11.51 -7.68 -2.41
CA SER A 83 10.83 -8.54 -1.44
C SER A 83 10.08 -7.76 -0.36
N GLU A 84 8.77 -7.84 -0.38
CA GLU A 84 7.92 -7.37 0.70
C GLU A 84 8.15 -8.17 1.98
N MET A 85 8.42 -9.47 1.83
CA MET A 85 8.59 -10.38 2.95
C MET A 85 9.92 -10.20 3.70
N TRP A 86 10.95 -9.68 3.04
CA TRP A 86 12.17 -9.23 3.71
C TRP A 86 11.85 -8.13 4.73
N THR A 87 11.11 -7.14 4.32
CA THR A 87 10.64 -6.03 5.17
C THR A 87 9.77 -6.54 6.31
N VAL A 88 8.78 -7.38 6.01
CA VAL A 88 7.87 -7.99 6.99
C VAL A 88 8.64 -8.76 8.05
N ARG A 89 9.61 -9.61 7.64
CA ARG A 89 10.44 -10.39 8.57
C ARG A 89 11.18 -9.51 9.56
N ASN A 90 11.84 -8.48 9.07
CA ASN A 90 12.64 -7.59 9.91
C ASN A 90 11.75 -6.78 10.87
N CYS A 91 10.61 -6.30 10.40
CA CYS A 91 9.62 -5.63 11.23
C CYS A 91 9.05 -6.57 12.31
N TYR A 92 8.76 -7.83 12.02
CA TYR A 92 8.32 -8.78 13.04
C TYR A 92 9.34 -8.97 14.17
N ILE A 93 10.63 -9.03 13.83
CA ILE A 93 11.71 -9.14 14.83
C ILE A 93 11.73 -7.90 15.75
N ASP A 94 11.59 -6.72 15.19
CA ASP A 94 11.64 -5.49 15.97
C ASP A 94 10.33 -5.23 16.74
N LYS A 95 9.19 -5.59 16.17
CA LYS A 95 7.91 -5.64 16.89
C LYS A 95 7.99 -6.59 18.11
N ALA A 96 8.57 -7.76 17.94
CA ALA A 96 8.76 -8.71 19.06
C ALA A 96 9.64 -8.12 20.17
N LYS A 97 10.75 -7.46 19.81
CA LYS A 97 11.61 -6.77 20.78
C LYS A 97 10.85 -5.65 21.52
N LYS A 98 10.06 -4.86 20.79
CA LYS A 98 9.25 -3.78 21.36
C LYS A 98 8.14 -4.33 22.27
N TYR A 99 7.44 -5.37 21.83
CA TYR A 99 6.41 -6.06 22.61
C TYR A 99 6.97 -6.57 23.96
N VAL A 100 8.13 -7.21 23.93
CA VAL A 100 8.81 -7.67 25.15
C VAL A 100 9.22 -6.50 26.04
N ARG A 101 9.81 -5.43 25.49
CA ARG A 101 10.24 -4.26 26.27
C ARG A 101 9.07 -3.50 26.91
N THR A 102 7.91 -3.51 26.26
CA THR A 102 6.68 -2.87 26.76
C THR A 102 5.78 -3.81 27.56
N ASN A 103 6.31 -4.97 27.99
CA ASN A 103 5.59 -5.98 28.78
C ASN A 103 4.27 -6.44 28.13
N GLY A 104 4.22 -6.57 26.81
CA GLY A 104 3.05 -7.05 26.08
C GLY A 104 1.96 -6.01 25.82
N VAL A 105 2.24 -4.73 26.03
CA VAL A 105 1.24 -3.66 25.85
C VAL A 105 1.22 -3.15 24.39
N THR A 106 2.36 -3.10 23.71
CA THR A 106 2.40 -2.69 22.30
C THR A 106 1.69 -3.72 21.41
N ASN A 107 0.99 -3.26 20.37
CA ASN A 107 0.39 -4.15 19.40
C ASN A 107 1.44 -5.06 18.74
N PHE A 108 1.12 -6.35 18.63
CA PHE A 108 1.88 -7.33 17.87
C PHE A 108 0.92 -8.05 16.92
N ALA A 109 0.90 -7.62 15.69
CA ALA A 109 0.05 -8.13 14.61
C ALA A 109 0.75 -7.95 13.26
N GLN A 110 0.10 -8.38 12.19
CA GLN A 110 0.62 -8.30 10.81
C GLN A 110 0.71 -6.86 10.30
N GLY A 111 -0.20 -5.99 10.71
CA GLY A 111 -0.30 -4.61 10.26
C GLY A 111 0.95 -3.78 10.53
N GLY A 112 1.08 -2.67 9.84
CA GLY A 112 2.19 -1.73 9.92
C GLY A 112 1.92 -0.51 9.05
N ALA A 113 2.88 0.39 8.96
CA ALA A 113 2.77 1.62 8.18
C ALA A 113 3.74 1.63 6.99
N ALA A 114 3.48 2.47 5.99
CA ALA A 114 4.40 2.67 4.87
C ALA A 114 5.81 3.09 5.32
N SER A 115 5.92 3.83 6.42
CA SER A 115 7.18 4.20 7.06
C SER A 115 8.04 3.01 7.49
N ASP A 116 7.42 1.85 7.76
CA ASP A 116 8.15 0.65 8.18
C ASP A 116 9.00 0.06 7.05
N VAL A 117 8.63 0.32 5.78
CA VAL A 117 9.45 -0.07 4.62
C VAL A 117 10.76 0.71 4.62
N PHE A 118 10.71 2.01 4.83
CA PHE A 118 11.91 2.85 4.93
C PHE A 118 12.72 2.54 6.18
N TYR A 119 12.06 2.36 7.32
CA TYR A 119 12.70 1.87 8.55
C TYR A 119 13.47 0.57 8.30
N SER A 120 12.86 -0.39 7.60
CA SER A 120 13.51 -1.66 7.27
C SER A 120 14.66 -1.47 6.28
N ALA A 121 14.49 -0.67 5.23
CA ALA A 121 15.54 -0.36 4.26
C ALA A 121 16.77 0.29 4.92
N ASP A 122 16.56 1.25 5.80
CA ASP A 122 17.63 1.96 6.51
C ASP A 122 18.36 1.07 7.53
N ASN A 123 17.66 0.18 8.22
CA ASN A 123 18.25 -0.66 9.26
C ASN A 123 18.78 -1.99 8.75
N TYR A 124 18.13 -2.59 7.77
CA TYR A 124 18.39 -3.97 7.29
C TYR A 124 18.72 -4.04 5.81
N GLY A 125 18.49 -2.97 5.06
CA GLY A 125 18.61 -2.97 3.60
C GLY A 125 17.40 -3.61 2.92
N ILE A 126 17.57 -3.96 1.66
CA ILE A 126 16.54 -4.57 0.82
C ILE A 126 17.11 -5.74 0.02
N VAL A 127 16.23 -6.63 -0.44
CA VAL A 127 16.59 -7.75 -1.31
C VAL A 127 15.57 -7.88 -2.45
N PRO A 128 15.95 -8.47 -3.61
CA PRO A 128 14.99 -8.82 -4.65
C PRO A 128 13.99 -9.90 -4.18
N GLU A 129 12.81 -9.93 -4.79
CA GLU A 129 11.75 -10.91 -4.49
C GLU A 129 12.22 -12.35 -4.75
N ASP A 130 12.93 -12.60 -5.84
CA ASP A 130 13.46 -13.94 -6.18
C ASP A 130 14.53 -14.45 -5.17
N VAL A 131 15.14 -13.55 -4.40
CA VAL A 131 16.09 -13.89 -3.33
C VAL A 131 15.37 -14.25 -2.03
N TYR A 132 14.26 -13.61 -1.72
CA TYR A 132 13.53 -13.81 -0.48
C TYR A 132 12.01 -13.71 -0.68
N PRO A 133 11.36 -14.69 -1.29
CA PRO A 133 9.90 -14.65 -1.53
C PRO A 133 9.07 -14.86 -0.25
N GLY A 134 9.67 -15.30 0.86
CA GLY A 134 8.96 -15.51 2.12
C GLY A 134 7.90 -16.64 2.09
N LEU A 135 8.10 -17.67 1.27
CA LEU A 135 7.18 -18.79 1.06
C LEU A 135 7.86 -20.13 1.39
N ASN A 136 8.26 -20.34 2.66
CA ASN A 136 9.00 -21.52 3.10
C ASN A 136 8.15 -22.55 3.88
N TYR A 137 6.81 -22.46 3.79
CA TYR A 137 5.89 -23.25 4.59
C TYR A 137 4.91 -24.11 3.76
N GLY A 138 5.27 -24.40 2.49
CA GLY A 138 4.54 -25.31 1.63
C GLY A 138 3.31 -24.72 0.93
N GLU A 139 3.13 -23.40 0.98
CA GLU A 139 2.10 -22.67 0.28
C GLU A 139 2.69 -21.92 -0.93
N GLU A 140 1.87 -21.71 -1.97
CA GLU A 140 2.24 -20.93 -3.15
C GLU A 140 1.89 -19.45 -3.03
N LYS A 141 1.07 -19.08 -2.03
CA LYS A 141 0.60 -17.72 -1.75
C LYS A 141 0.70 -17.41 -0.26
N HIS A 142 0.84 -16.14 0.09
CA HIS A 142 0.97 -15.71 1.47
C HIS A 142 -0.29 -16.03 2.29
N MET A 143 -0.11 -16.73 3.42
CA MET A 143 -1.13 -17.10 4.40
C MET A 143 -0.55 -16.99 5.80
N HIS A 144 -0.66 -15.81 6.43
CA HIS A 144 0.10 -15.47 7.63
C HIS A 144 -0.63 -15.69 8.96
N TYR A 145 -1.92 -16.04 8.96
CA TYR A 145 -2.69 -16.16 10.21
C TYR A 145 -2.11 -17.20 11.18
N GLU A 146 -1.65 -18.36 10.67
CA GLU A 146 -1.01 -19.36 11.51
C GLU A 146 0.31 -18.85 12.09
N MET A 147 1.18 -18.31 11.24
CA MET A 147 2.48 -17.75 11.66
C MET A 147 2.30 -16.67 12.72
N GLU A 148 1.40 -15.71 12.51
CA GLU A 148 1.11 -14.65 13.47
C GLU A 148 0.62 -15.23 14.80
N GLY A 149 -0.34 -16.15 14.75
CA GLY A 149 -0.88 -16.81 15.95
C GLY A 149 0.21 -17.52 16.77
N VAL A 150 1.11 -18.23 16.09
CA VAL A 150 2.25 -18.93 16.75
C VAL A 150 3.24 -17.92 17.34
N LEU A 151 3.62 -16.89 16.57
CA LEU A 151 4.54 -15.84 17.03
C LEU A 151 3.97 -15.09 18.25
N LYS A 152 2.69 -14.71 18.19
CA LYS A 152 2.01 -14.04 19.30
C LYS A 152 1.93 -14.91 20.53
N ALA A 153 1.55 -16.19 20.38
CA ALA A 153 1.49 -17.14 21.52
C ALA A 153 2.86 -17.36 22.15
N TYR A 154 3.93 -17.41 21.34
CA TYR A 154 5.29 -17.48 21.82
C TYR A 154 5.65 -16.29 22.70
N LEU A 155 5.39 -15.07 22.24
CA LEU A 155 5.65 -13.83 22.97
C LEU A 155 4.81 -13.74 24.25
N ASP A 156 3.53 -14.11 24.20
CA ASP A 156 2.64 -14.13 25.37
C ASP A 156 3.12 -15.10 26.46
N ALA A 157 3.68 -16.25 26.05
CA ALA A 157 4.30 -17.20 26.99
C ALA A 157 5.51 -16.59 27.69
N LEU A 158 6.32 -15.79 26.99
CA LEU A 158 7.44 -15.07 27.60
C LEU A 158 6.97 -14.07 28.64
N MET A 159 5.87 -13.34 28.37
CA MET A 159 5.33 -12.34 29.31
C MET A 159 4.77 -12.99 30.57
N LYS A 160 4.31 -14.24 30.48
CA LYS A 160 3.81 -15.04 31.63
C LYS A 160 4.90 -15.82 32.38
N ASN A 161 6.17 -15.63 32.00
CA ASN A 161 7.29 -16.39 32.60
C ASN A 161 7.44 -16.09 34.11
N PRO A 162 7.31 -17.09 34.98
CA PRO A 162 7.39 -16.92 36.44
C PRO A 162 8.80 -16.57 36.93
N ASN A 163 9.84 -16.83 36.16
CA ASN A 163 11.24 -16.58 36.54
C ASN A 163 11.61 -15.08 36.60
N LYS A 164 10.71 -14.17 36.21
CA LYS A 164 10.89 -12.71 36.21
C LYS A 164 12.15 -12.23 35.46
N ARG A 165 12.72 -13.06 34.61
CA ARG A 165 13.81 -12.74 33.69
C ARG A 165 13.72 -13.63 32.47
N LEU A 166 14.09 -13.08 31.29
CA LEU A 166 14.19 -13.84 30.07
C LEU A 166 15.61 -14.38 29.88
N SER A 167 15.72 -15.56 29.28
CA SER A 167 16.99 -16.11 28.81
C SER A 167 17.41 -15.46 27.51
N THR A 168 18.65 -15.64 27.08
CA THR A 168 19.15 -15.20 25.77
C THR A 168 18.55 -15.99 24.61
N ALA A 169 17.87 -17.13 24.88
CA ALA A 169 17.31 -18.02 23.87
C ALA A 169 16.00 -17.51 23.24
N TRP A 170 15.31 -16.56 23.86
CA TRP A 170 13.97 -16.16 23.39
C TRP A 170 13.97 -15.56 21.99
N LEU A 171 14.93 -14.67 21.68
CA LEU A 171 14.99 -14.03 20.36
C LEU A 171 15.43 -15.00 19.26
N PRO A 172 16.50 -15.82 19.43
CA PRO A 172 16.79 -16.90 18.48
C PRO A 172 15.63 -17.87 18.26
N GLY A 173 14.88 -18.23 19.33
CA GLY A 173 13.69 -19.06 19.21
C GLY A 173 12.59 -18.41 18.38
N PHE A 174 12.32 -17.13 18.59
CA PHE A 174 11.39 -16.35 17.77
C PHE A 174 11.83 -16.29 16.30
N ILE A 175 13.10 -16.00 16.04
CA ILE A 175 13.66 -15.97 14.69
C ILE A 175 13.57 -17.34 14.01
N GLY A 176 13.82 -18.44 14.77
CA GLY A 176 13.68 -19.80 14.24
C GLY A 176 12.24 -20.13 13.79
N ILE A 177 11.21 -19.57 14.45
CA ILE A 177 9.83 -19.67 13.99
C ILE A 177 9.66 -18.90 12.68
N LEU A 178 10.13 -17.66 12.61
CA LEU A 178 10.06 -16.85 11.38
C LEU A 178 10.77 -17.53 10.20
N ASP A 179 11.95 -18.10 10.44
CA ASP A 179 12.73 -18.80 9.42
C ASP A 179 12.01 -20.06 8.90
N ALA A 180 11.23 -20.73 9.74
CA ALA A 180 10.42 -21.88 9.33
C ALA A 180 9.32 -21.47 8.33
N TYR A 181 8.70 -20.31 8.51
CA TYR A 181 7.64 -19.81 7.63
C TYR A 181 8.18 -19.01 6.45
N LEU A 182 9.03 -18.02 6.68
CA LEU A 182 9.46 -17.07 5.66
C LEU A 182 10.80 -17.43 4.99
N GLY A 183 11.53 -18.40 5.56
CA GLY A 183 12.89 -18.77 5.14
C GLY A 183 13.97 -18.01 5.91
N PRO A 184 15.22 -18.56 5.92
CA PRO A 184 16.35 -17.91 6.55
C PRO A 184 16.77 -16.65 5.81
N ALA A 185 17.15 -15.61 6.56
CA ALA A 185 17.60 -14.35 6.01
C ALA A 185 18.91 -14.53 5.20
N PRO A 186 19.01 -14.07 3.94
CA PRO A 186 20.24 -14.10 3.20
C PRO A 186 21.23 -13.07 3.76
N GLU A 187 22.49 -13.46 3.93
CA GLU A 187 23.58 -12.52 4.26
C GLU A 187 24.08 -11.79 3.01
N THR A 188 24.16 -12.50 1.90
CA THR A 188 24.56 -11.99 0.59
C THR A 188 23.76 -12.66 -0.53
N PHE A 189 23.67 -11.98 -1.66
CA PHE A 189 23.02 -12.48 -2.88
C PHE A 189 23.66 -11.88 -4.13
N VAL A 190 23.32 -12.39 -5.31
CA VAL A 190 23.91 -11.95 -6.59
C VAL A 190 22.82 -11.35 -7.48
N VAL A 191 23.04 -10.12 -7.95
CA VAL A 191 22.22 -9.47 -8.98
C VAL A 191 23.11 -9.07 -10.14
N ASN A 192 22.78 -9.50 -11.35
CA ASN A 192 23.55 -9.20 -12.58
C ASN A 192 25.05 -9.52 -12.45
N GLY A 193 25.39 -10.62 -11.75
CA GLY A 193 26.78 -11.07 -11.58
C GLY A 193 27.59 -10.32 -10.51
N LYS A 194 26.99 -9.35 -9.81
CA LYS A 194 27.59 -8.63 -8.68
C LYS A 194 27.02 -9.11 -7.37
N THR A 195 27.87 -9.36 -6.37
CA THR A 195 27.46 -9.79 -5.03
C THR A 195 27.15 -8.57 -4.17
N TYR A 196 26.02 -8.64 -3.46
CA TYR A 196 25.54 -7.62 -2.54
C TYR A 196 25.23 -8.19 -1.17
N THR A 197 25.32 -7.37 -0.16
CA THR A 197 24.54 -7.50 1.09
C THR A 197 23.24 -6.71 0.93
N PRO A 198 22.18 -6.96 1.73
CA PRO A 198 20.95 -6.19 1.65
C PRO A 198 21.17 -4.67 1.76
N LYS A 199 22.08 -4.24 2.64
CA LYS A 199 22.42 -2.82 2.79
C LYS A 199 23.15 -2.23 1.59
N SER A 200 24.11 -2.95 1.04
CA SER A 200 24.85 -2.47 -0.14
C SER A 200 23.96 -2.40 -1.39
N TYR A 201 22.91 -3.22 -1.45
CA TYR A 201 21.95 -3.17 -2.55
C TYR A 201 21.02 -1.95 -2.41
N ALA A 202 20.52 -1.66 -1.21
CA ALA A 202 19.76 -0.43 -0.95
C ALA A 202 20.57 0.83 -1.30
N GLN A 203 21.86 0.86 -0.93
CA GLN A 203 22.77 1.96 -1.27
C GLN A 203 23.00 2.11 -2.78
N GLU A 204 23.18 1.00 -3.50
CA GLU A 204 23.34 1.00 -4.97
C GLU A 204 22.12 1.57 -5.68
N LEU A 205 20.91 1.28 -5.16
CA LEU A 205 19.65 1.81 -5.68
C LEU A 205 19.36 3.24 -5.21
N GLY A 206 20.19 3.80 -4.33
CA GLY A 206 20.01 5.15 -3.79
C GLY A 206 18.72 5.29 -2.98
N ILE A 207 18.31 4.25 -2.25
CA ILE A 207 17.14 4.29 -1.38
C ILE A 207 17.58 4.87 -0.03
N ASN A 208 16.91 5.94 0.38
CA ASN A 208 17.18 6.68 1.60
C ASN A 208 15.86 7.15 2.21
N GLY A 209 15.53 6.68 3.42
CA GLY A 209 14.29 7.03 4.11
C GLY A 209 14.11 8.52 4.33
N ASP A 210 15.22 9.26 4.49
CA ASP A 210 15.21 10.71 4.68
C ASP A 210 14.65 11.51 3.49
N ASP A 211 14.56 10.91 2.30
CA ASP A 211 13.98 11.55 1.12
C ASP A 211 12.45 11.59 1.13
N PHE A 212 11.83 10.91 2.08
CA PHE A 212 10.38 10.74 2.15
C PHE A 212 9.80 11.35 3.43
N VAL A 213 8.51 11.64 3.40
CA VAL A 213 7.76 12.16 4.54
C VAL A 213 6.34 11.63 4.53
N SER A 214 5.86 11.26 5.71
CA SER A 214 4.44 10.97 5.95
C SER A 214 3.70 12.27 6.24
N LEU A 215 2.59 12.52 5.53
CA LEU A 215 1.67 13.63 5.79
C LEU A 215 0.34 13.09 6.30
N THR A 216 -0.29 13.84 7.19
CA THR A 216 -1.64 13.59 7.71
C THR A 216 -2.39 14.90 7.91
N SER A 217 -3.68 14.82 8.25
CA SER A 217 -4.51 16.01 8.45
C SER A 217 -5.54 15.78 9.56
N TYR A 218 -5.18 16.12 10.80
CA TYR A 218 -6.06 15.99 11.96
C TYR A 218 -5.97 17.21 12.86
N THR A 219 -7.09 17.60 13.50
CA THR A 219 -7.20 18.83 14.29
C THR A 219 -6.91 18.65 15.78
N HIS A 220 -6.76 17.40 16.26
CA HIS A 220 -6.42 17.10 17.65
C HIS A 220 -4.93 17.36 17.95
N HIS A 221 -4.11 17.59 16.92
CA HIS A 221 -2.76 18.13 17.01
C HIS A 221 -2.61 19.41 16.18
N PRO A 222 -1.69 20.30 16.52
CA PRO A 222 -1.44 21.51 15.72
C PRO A 222 -1.05 21.18 14.28
N PHE A 223 -1.48 22.00 13.33
CA PHE A 223 -0.95 21.92 11.98
C PHE A 223 0.51 22.43 11.92
N TYR A 224 1.25 21.89 10.95
CA TYR A 224 2.68 22.15 10.72
C TYR A 224 3.60 21.67 11.85
N GLU A 225 3.15 20.67 12.59
CA GLU A 225 3.93 19.94 13.58
C GLU A 225 3.89 18.44 13.28
N ASN A 226 4.92 17.73 13.74
CA ASN A 226 4.97 16.27 13.67
C ASN A 226 4.26 15.65 14.86
N PHE A 227 3.53 14.59 14.63
CA PHE A 227 3.00 13.73 15.70
C PHE A 227 2.86 12.28 15.21
N ALA A 228 2.87 11.36 16.16
CA ALA A 228 2.61 9.95 15.87
C ALA A 228 1.10 9.71 15.84
N ILE A 229 0.53 9.32 14.70
CA ILE A 229 -0.89 8.98 14.60
C ILE A 229 -1.19 7.83 15.57
N GLU A 230 -2.22 7.99 16.41
CA GLU A 230 -2.59 7.04 17.48
C GLU A 230 -3.42 5.89 16.91
N ILE A 231 -2.77 5.04 16.15
CA ILE A 231 -3.33 3.80 15.58
C ILE A 231 -2.49 2.59 16.02
N PRO A 232 -3.11 1.42 16.21
CA PRO A 232 -2.40 0.22 16.69
C PRO A 232 -1.22 -0.20 15.83
N ASP A 233 -1.30 -0.01 14.52
CA ASP A 233 -0.30 -0.45 13.56
C ASP A 233 0.90 0.50 13.44
N ASN A 234 0.81 1.71 14.01
CA ASN A 234 1.97 2.60 14.18
C ASN A 234 2.85 2.14 15.36
N TRP A 235 3.34 0.92 15.29
CA TRP A 235 4.12 0.28 16.35
C TRP A 235 5.49 0.94 16.58
N THR A 236 6.05 1.60 15.59
CA THR A 236 7.29 2.39 15.71
C THR A 236 7.08 3.71 16.42
N TRP A 237 5.84 4.22 16.43
CA TRP A 237 5.46 5.59 16.76
C TRP A 237 6.12 6.59 15.80
N ALA A 238 6.20 6.20 14.53
CA ALA A 238 6.65 7.10 13.48
C ALA A 238 5.73 8.31 13.39
N GLU A 239 6.35 9.47 13.22
CA GLU A 239 5.63 10.73 13.13
C GLU A 239 5.21 11.04 11.70
N SER A 240 4.07 11.69 11.57
CA SER A 240 3.57 12.28 10.34
C SER A 240 3.51 13.79 10.50
N PHE A 241 3.87 14.53 9.46
CA PHE A 241 3.73 15.98 9.42
C PHE A 241 2.27 16.35 9.17
N ASN A 242 1.69 17.11 10.09
CA ASN A 242 0.27 17.45 10.09
C ASN A 242 0.00 18.70 9.27
N VAL A 243 -0.87 18.62 8.27
CA VAL A 243 -1.22 19.77 7.40
C VAL A 243 -2.75 19.92 7.31
N PRO A 244 -3.28 21.10 6.97
CA PRO A 244 -4.70 21.25 6.64
C PRO A 244 -5.12 20.28 5.53
N MET A 245 -6.39 19.87 5.53
CA MET A 245 -6.92 18.87 4.58
C MET A 245 -6.71 19.30 3.11
N ASP A 246 -6.90 20.56 2.80
CA ASP A 246 -6.72 21.07 1.44
C ASP A 246 -5.25 21.01 1.01
N GLU A 247 -4.31 21.21 1.95
CA GLU A 247 -2.87 21.09 1.69
C GLU A 247 -2.45 19.61 1.55
N LEU A 248 -3.08 18.69 2.30
CA LEU A 248 -2.86 17.26 2.11
C LEU A 248 -3.23 16.84 0.68
N LYS A 249 -4.37 17.33 0.18
CA LYS A 249 -4.79 17.12 -1.21
C LYS A 249 -3.80 17.76 -2.20
N GLU A 250 -3.41 19.02 -1.96
CA GLU A 250 -2.43 19.72 -2.81
C GLU A 250 -1.11 18.96 -2.91
N ALA A 251 -0.62 18.37 -1.82
CA ALA A 251 0.59 17.56 -1.82
C ALA A 251 0.47 16.35 -2.74
N VAL A 252 -0.64 15.61 -2.67
CA VAL A 252 -0.91 14.46 -3.54
C VAL A 252 -1.02 14.89 -5.01
N ASP A 253 -1.81 15.91 -5.30
CA ASP A 253 -2.00 16.42 -6.66
C ASP A 253 -0.66 16.89 -7.26
N THR A 254 0.13 17.64 -6.49
CA THR A 254 1.43 18.13 -6.93
C THR A 254 2.42 16.99 -7.18
N ALA A 255 2.42 15.97 -6.33
CA ALA A 255 3.26 14.79 -6.52
C ALA A 255 2.90 14.07 -7.84
N LEU A 256 1.62 13.81 -8.07
CA LEU A 256 1.15 13.14 -9.28
C LEU A 256 1.48 13.94 -10.56
N GLU A 257 1.28 15.26 -10.55
CA GLU A 257 1.60 16.12 -11.69
C GLU A 257 3.10 16.11 -12.02
N ASN A 258 3.96 16.02 -11.01
CA ASN A 258 5.41 16.00 -11.16
C ASN A 258 5.98 14.58 -11.42
N GLY A 259 5.13 13.59 -11.68
CA GLY A 259 5.55 12.24 -12.05
C GLY A 259 5.90 11.33 -10.89
N TYR A 260 5.51 11.69 -9.66
CA TYR A 260 5.65 10.83 -8.47
C TYR A 260 4.36 10.06 -8.23
N THR A 261 4.49 8.87 -7.65
CA THR A 261 3.38 8.14 -7.03
C THR A 261 3.28 8.52 -5.55
N VAL A 262 2.22 8.08 -4.88
CA VAL A 262 1.96 8.39 -3.48
C VAL A 262 1.54 7.11 -2.76
N CYS A 263 2.25 6.71 -1.71
CA CYS A 263 1.79 5.60 -0.86
C CYS A 263 0.69 6.12 0.07
N TRP A 264 -0.43 5.41 0.13
CA TRP A 264 -1.67 5.86 0.75
C TRP A 264 -2.20 4.85 1.76
N SER A 265 -2.35 5.25 3.01
CA SER A 265 -2.99 4.51 4.09
C SER A 265 -4.42 5.00 4.28
N ALA A 266 -5.40 4.10 4.24
CA ALA A 266 -6.81 4.44 4.24
C ALA A 266 -7.68 3.40 4.92
N ASP A 267 -8.85 3.87 5.35
CA ASP A 267 -9.99 3.02 5.67
C ASP A 267 -10.63 2.51 4.36
N VAL A 268 -10.86 1.21 4.28
CA VAL A 268 -11.53 0.52 3.16
C VAL A 268 -12.72 -0.32 3.63
N SER A 269 -13.12 -0.18 4.88
CA SER A 269 -14.24 -0.93 5.49
C SER A 269 -15.61 -0.41 5.06
N GLU A 270 -15.67 0.75 4.42
CA GLU A 270 -16.90 1.38 3.94
C GLU A 270 -17.61 0.58 2.87
N GLY A 271 -18.94 0.59 2.90
CA GLY A 271 -19.76 0.02 1.82
C GLY A 271 -19.56 0.68 0.45
N GLY A 272 -19.01 1.90 0.43
CA GLY A 272 -18.62 2.61 -0.78
C GLY A 272 -17.31 2.14 -1.39
N PHE A 273 -16.47 1.41 -0.66
CA PHE A 273 -15.27 0.77 -1.20
C PHE A 273 -15.64 -0.54 -1.92
N GLN A 274 -15.81 -0.47 -3.21
CA GLN A 274 -16.30 -1.60 -4.01
C GLN A 274 -15.21 -2.15 -4.92
N TRP A 275 -14.27 -2.87 -4.33
CA TRP A 275 -13.11 -3.43 -5.03
C TRP A 275 -13.46 -4.15 -6.34
N ARG A 276 -14.45 -5.06 -6.30
CA ARG A 276 -14.83 -5.84 -7.49
C ARG A 276 -15.41 -4.98 -8.61
N ASN A 277 -16.00 -3.85 -8.25
CA ASN A 277 -16.56 -2.88 -9.18
C ASN A 277 -15.53 -1.80 -9.58
N GLY A 278 -14.35 -1.82 -8.96
CA GLY A 278 -13.22 -0.96 -9.30
C GLY A 278 -13.38 0.51 -8.92
N PHE A 279 -14.17 0.82 -7.89
CA PHE A 279 -14.31 2.18 -7.41
C PHE A 279 -14.48 2.27 -5.89
N ALA A 280 -14.18 3.44 -5.33
CA ALA A 280 -14.51 3.82 -3.97
C ALA A 280 -15.16 5.20 -3.97
N LEU A 281 -16.35 5.31 -3.35
CA LEU A 281 -17.21 6.48 -3.31
C LEU A 281 -17.74 6.71 -1.91
N LEU A 282 -18.03 7.97 -1.59
CA LEU A 282 -18.66 8.38 -0.34
C LEU A 282 -20.08 8.97 -0.62
N PRO A 283 -21.06 8.13 -0.97
CA PRO A 283 -22.37 8.62 -1.38
C PRO A 283 -23.07 9.38 -0.25
N GLU A 284 -23.74 10.46 -0.61
CA GLU A 284 -24.61 11.17 0.34
C GLU A 284 -25.72 10.22 0.81
N LYS A 285 -25.93 10.12 2.14
CA LYS A 285 -26.99 9.27 2.69
C LYS A 285 -28.35 9.83 2.23
N LYS A 286 -29.12 9.02 1.52
CA LYS A 286 -30.47 9.39 1.12
C LYS A 286 -31.34 9.57 2.38
N THR A 287 -32.05 10.68 2.43
CA THR A 287 -33.05 10.92 3.45
C THR A 287 -34.45 10.76 2.87
N GLY A 288 -35.48 10.57 3.70
CA GLY A 288 -36.86 10.54 3.21
C GLY A 288 -37.28 11.84 2.53
N ALA A 289 -36.57 12.95 2.77
CA ALA A 289 -36.85 14.26 2.18
C ALA A 289 -36.44 14.31 0.68
N ASP A 290 -35.54 13.44 0.25
CA ASP A 290 -35.03 13.36 -1.13
C ASP A 290 -35.88 12.46 -2.03
N LEU A 291 -36.98 11.89 -1.49
CA LEU A 291 -37.77 10.87 -2.15
C LEU A 291 -39.23 11.26 -2.19
N GLU A 292 -39.92 10.90 -3.27
CA GLU A 292 -41.35 11.18 -3.46
C GLU A 292 -42.14 9.91 -3.82
N GLY A 293 -43.46 9.95 -3.56
CA GLY A 293 -44.42 8.95 -4.01
C GLY A 293 -44.09 7.53 -3.57
N THR A 294 -44.01 6.62 -4.52
CA THR A 294 -43.77 5.17 -4.28
C THR A 294 -42.37 4.90 -3.72
N GLU A 295 -41.38 5.68 -4.08
CA GLU A 295 -40.01 5.54 -3.56
C GLU A 295 -39.94 5.87 -2.09
N LEU A 296 -40.53 7.00 -1.67
CA LEU A 296 -40.64 7.36 -0.27
C LEU A 296 -41.39 6.29 0.54
N SER A 297 -42.50 5.79 -0.01
CA SER A 297 -43.31 4.74 0.65
C SER A 297 -42.52 3.44 0.86
N ARG A 298 -41.66 3.08 -0.07
CA ARG A 298 -40.77 1.93 0.08
C ARG A 298 -39.63 2.21 1.06
N TRP A 299 -39.04 3.39 0.98
CA TRP A 299 -37.92 3.80 1.83
C TRP A 299 -38.27 3.82 3.33
N VAL A 300 -39.43 4.34 3.69
CA VAL A 300 -39.87 4.39 5.10
C VAL A 300 -40.16 3.01 5.69
N GLN A 301 -40.40 2.00 4.84
CA GLN A 301 -40.60 0.61 5.26
C GLN A 301 -39.31 -0.17 5.43
N LEU A 302 -38.17 0.34 4.94
CA LEU A 302 -36.89 -0.31 5.09
C LEU A 302 -36.36 -0.16 6.52
N SER A 303 -35.68 -1.20 7.02
CA SER A 303 -34.84 -1.10 8.20
C SER A 303 -33.67 -0.15 7.96
N ASP A 304 -33.03 0.35 9.01
CA ASP A 304 -31.86 1.20 8.89
C ASP A 304 -30.73 0.49 8.13
N LYS A 305 -30.53 -0.80 8.39
CA LYS A 305 -29.58 -1.66 7.67
C LYS A 305 -29.90 -1.75 6.17
N ASP A 306 -31.18 -1.87 5.81
CA ASP A 306 -31.57 -1.97 4.40
C ASP A 306 -31.46 -0.62 3.70
N ARG A 307 -31.70 0.50 4.41
CA ARG A 307 -31.47 1.86 3.91
C ARG A 307 -29.99 2.10 3.64
N GLU A 308 -29.15 1.68 4.56
CA GLU A 308 -27.69 1.77 4.41
C GLU A 308 -27.24 0.93 3.21
N ALA A 309 -27.65 -0.33 3.13
CA ALA A 309 -27.36 -1.21 1.98
C ALA A 309 -27.89 -0.65 0.64
N ALA A 310 -29.00 0.09 0.67
CA ALA A 310 -29.55 0.74 -0.53
C ALA A 310 -28.71 1.94 -0.98
N THR A 311 -28.08 2.66 -0.04
CA THR A 311 -27.17 3.77 -0.33
C THR A 311 -25.98 3.30 -1.15
N TYR A 312 -25.46 2.10 -0.88
CA TYR A 312 -24.30 1.54 -1.55
C TYR A 312 -24.63 0.68 -2.80
N LYS A 313 -25.89 0.65 -3.25
CA LYS A 313 -26.27 0.07 -4.57
C LYS A 313 -25.99 1.07 -5.69
N ILE A 314 -24.72 1.32 -5.91
CA ILE A 314 -24.21 2.33 -6.85
C ILE A 314 -24.20 1.75 -8.27
N LYS A 315 -24.73 2.52 -9.24
CA LYS A 315 -24.83 2.13 -10.66
C LYS A 315 -24.44 3.32 -11.56
N GLY A 316 -23.36 3.98 -11.26
CA GLY A 316 -22.85 5.17 -11.94
C GLY A 316 -22.62 6.32 -10.98
N PRO A 317 -22.25 7.50 -11.50
CA PRO A 317 -22.00 8.68 -10.67
C PRO A 317 -23.17 9.00 -9.75
N VAL A 318 -22.86 9.32 -8.51
CA VAL A 318 -23.83 9.67 -7.48
C VAL A 318 -23.36 10.94 -6.78
N LYS A 319 -24.31 11.67 -6.18
CA LYS A 319 -23.95 12.79 -5.31
C LYS A 319 -23.24 12.26 -4.07
N GLU A 320 -22.07 12.82 -3.78
CA GLU A 320 -21.25 12.43 -2.65
C GLU A 320 -21.35 13.43 -1.48
N LYS A 321 -21.03 12.94 -0.28
CA LYS A 321 -20.94 13.72 0.93
C LYS A 321 -19.92 14.84 0.75
N LYS A 322 -20.25 16.06 1.22
CA LYS A 322 -19.26 17.12 1.33
C LYS A 322 -18.40 16.88 2.56
N VAL A 323 -17.11 16.67 2.33
CA VAL A 323 -16.12 16.46 3.38
C VAL A 323 -15.58 17.81 3.86
N THR A 324 -15.39 17.94 5.17
CA THR A 324 -14.77 19.10 5.82
C THR A 324 -13.68 18.62 6.78
N GLN A 325 -12.81 19.52 7.20
CA GLN A 325 -11.78 19.19 8.20
C GLN A 325 -12.41 18.63 9.49
N GLU A 326 -13.57 19.18 9.89
CA GLU A 326 -14.30 18.74 11.10
C GLU A 326 -14.94 17.37 10.90
N SER A 327 -15.53 17.09 9.70
CA SER A 327 -16.11 15.76 9.44
C SER A 327 -15.02 14.68 9.41
N ARG A 328 -13.88 14.98 8.80
CA ARG A 328 -12.71 14.11 8.78
C ARG A 328 -12.19 13.79 10.18
N GLN A 329 -12.03 14.80 11.05
CA GLN A 329 -11.63 14.59 12.44
C GLN A 329 -12.64 13.74 13.19
N LYS A 330 -13.94 14.07 13.05
CA LYS A 330 -15.01 13.35 13.74
C LYS A 330 -15.03 11.87 13.39
N THR A 331 -14.88 11.51 12.10
CA THR A 331 -14.92 10.10 11.70
C THR A 331 -13.70 9.31 12.19
N PHE A 332 -12.56 9.94 12.40
CA PHE A 332 -11.41 9.35 13.06
C PHE A 332 -11.66 9.13 14.56
N ASP A 333 -12.22 10.14 15.24
CA ASP A 333 -12.45 10.09 16.68
C ASP A 333 -13.52 9.07 17.09
N ASP A 334 -14.52 8.83 16.23
CA ASP A 334 -15.64 7.92 16.51
C ASP A 334 -15.57 6.55 15.82
N TYR A 335 -14.40 6.22 15.26
CA TYR A 335 -14.11 4.95 14.59
C TYR A 335 -14.92 4.69 13.31
N GLU A 336 -15.48 5.74 12.69
CA GLU A 336 -16.02 5.66 11.31
C GLU A 336 -14.90 5.67 10.25
N THR A 337 -13.68 6.05 10.64
CA THR A 337 -12.46 5.94 9.83
C THR A 337 -11.42 5.19 10.63
N THR A 338 -11.01 4.03 10.15
CA THR A 338 -10.05 3.12 10.80
C THR A 338 -8.82 2.86 9.93
N ASP A 339 -7.75 2.36 10.53
CA ASP A 339 -6.53 1.98 9.81
C ASP A 339 -6.69 0.56 9.27
N ASP A 340 -6.97 0.44 7.97
CA ASP A 340 -7.31 -0.84 7.38
C ASP A 340 -6.34 -1.30 6.30
N HIS A 341 -5.86 -0.39 5.42
CA HIS A 341 -5.21 -0.81 4.19
C HIS A 341 -4.24 0.20 3.60
N GLY A 342 -3.11 -0.32 3.07
CA GLY A 342 -2.13 0.44 2.32
C GLY A 342 -2.21 0.19 0.81
N MET A 343 -2.16 1.25 0.00
CA MET A 343 -2.23 1.23 -1.47
C MET A 343 -1.31 2.28 -2.07
N VAL A 344 -1.22 2.35 -3.41
CA VAL A 344 -0.44 3.40 -4.09
C VAL A 344 -1.32 4.18 -5.06
N ILE A 345 -1.37 5.50 -4.89
CA ILE A 345 -2.01 6.40 -5.86
C ILE A 345 -1.01 6.64 -6.99
N VAL A 346 -1.39 6.23 -8.20
CA VAL A 346 -0.51 6.29 -9.38
C VAL A 346 -0.92 7.36 -10.39
N GLY A 347 -2.08 7.99 -10.19
CA GLY A 347 -2.58 8.98 -11.13
C GLY A 347 -3.97 9.47 -10.76
N TYR A 348 -4.62 10.13 -11.72
CA TYR A 348 -6.00 10.57 -11.57
C TYR A 348 -6.76 10.49 -12.91
N ALA A 349 -8.07 10.40 -12.78
CA ALA A 349 -9.02 10.25 -13.87
C ALA A 349 -10.26 11.12 -13.65
N THR A 350 -11.13 11.18 -14.65
CA THR A 350 -12.49 11.71 -14.51
C THR A 350 -13.52 10.66 -14.93
N ASP A 351 -14.71 10.72 -14.34
CA ASP A 351 -15.85 9.96 -14.83
C ASP A 351 -16.54 10.69 -16.02
N GLN A 352 -17.65 10.13 -16.52
CA GLN A 352 -18.42 10.68 -17.63
C GLN A 352 -19.14 12.00 -17.30
N GLU A 353 -19.22 12.39 -16.02
CA GLU A 353 -19.80 13.65 -15.57
C GLU A 353 -18.73 14.71 -15.26
N GLY A 354 -17.44 14.31 -15.36
CA GLY A 354 -16.29 15.18 -15.10
C GLY A 354 -15.89 15.21 -13.61
N ASN A 355 -16.44 14.35 -12.76
CA ASN A 355 -15.99 14.21 -11.37
C ASN A 355 -14.60 13.60 -11.34
N ARG A 356 -13.76 14.10 -10.42
CA ARG A 356 -12.35 13.67 -10.28
C ARG A 356 -12.21 12.45 -9.38
N TYR A 357 -11.31 11.55 -9.81
CA TYR A 357 -10.94 10.33 -9.08
C TYR A 357 -9.44 10.14 -9.08
N TYR A 358 -8.89 9.61 -7.99
CA TYR A 358 -7.54 9.08 -7.96
C TYR A 358 -7.53 7.66 -8.52
N LYS A 359 -6.56 7.35 -9.39
CA LYS A 359 -6.30 5.98 -9.83
C LYS A 359 -5.34 5.33 -8.85
N VAL A 360 -5.76 4.24 -8.26
CA VAL A 360 -5.09 3.57 -7.15
C VAL A 360 -4.72 2.16 -7.54
N LYS A 361 -3.46 1.77 -7.33
CA LYS A 361 -2.92 0.42 -7.45
C LYS A 361 -3.10 -0.29 -6.13
N ASN A 362 -3.74 -1.46 -6.14
CA ASN A 362 -3.95 -2.31 -4.98
C ASN A 362 -3.06 -3.56 -5.06
N SER A 363 -2.98 -4.32 -3.98
CA SER A 363 -2.21 -5.56 -3.85
C SER A 363 -3.10 -6.81 -3.66
N TRP A 364 -4.25 -6.87 -4.34
CA TRP A 364 -5.23 -7.96 -4.25
C TRP A 364 -5.42 -8.70 -5.58
N ASP A 365 -4.30 -9.01 -6.28
CA ASP A 365 -4.29 -9.64 -7.60
C ASP A 365 -4.92 -8.77 -8.71
N THR A 366 -4.76 -9.24 -9.94
CA THR A 366 -5.29 -8.59 -11.16
C THR A 366 -6.67 -9.10 -11.57
N ASN A 367 -7.21 -10.12 -10.88
CA ASN A 367 -8.52 -10.72 -11.20
C ASN A 367 -9.68 -9.80 -10.77
N GLN A 368 -9.74 -8.62 -11.37
CA GLN A 368 -10.68 -7.56 -11.07
C GLN A 368 -10.89 -6.70 -12.34
N LEU A 369 -11.94 -5.88 -12.36
CA LEU A 369 -12.44 -5.14 -13.52
C LEU A 369 -11.35 -4.26 -14.20
N TYR A 370 -10.45 -3.66 -13.42
CA TYR A 370 -9.38 -2.79 -13.88
C TYR A 370 -7.98 -3.38 -13.62
N ASN A 371 -7.84 -4.72 -13.66
CA ASN A 371 -6.55 -5.41 -13.54
C ASN A 371 -5.75 -5.03 -12.28
N GLY A 372 -6.43 -4.93 -11.13
CA GLY A 372 -5.80 -4.60 -9.86
C GLY A 372 -5.74 -3.11 -9.50
N TYR A 373 -6.37 -2.26 -10.32
CA TYR A 373 -6.55 -0.83 -10.04
C TYR A 373 -7.99 -0.51 -9.67
N LEU A 374 -8.20 0.60 -8.97
CA LEU A 374 -9.52 1.15 -8.70
C LEU A 374 -9.49 2.68 -8.79
N TYR A 375 -10.67 3.27 -8.90
CA TYR A 375 -10.85 4.71 -8.94
C TYR A 375 -11.52 5.20 -7.66
N VAL A 376 -10.82 6.05 -6.92
CA VAL A 376 -11.23 6.59 -5.62
C VAL A 376 -11.66 8.03 -5.80
N SER A 377 -12.89 8.36 -5.44
CA SER A 377 -13.37 9.72 -5.51
C SER A 377 -12.62 10.67 -4.57
N GLU A 378 -12.57 11.95 -4.91
CA GLU A 378 -11.95 12.96 -4.07
C GLU A 378 -12.59 13.03 -2.67
N PRO A 379 -13.94 13.00 -2.50
CA PRO A 379 -14.55 12.93 -1.17
C PRO A 379 -14.13 11.71 -0.36
N TYR A 380 -14.03 10.53 -0.98
CA TYR A 380 -13.57 9.33 -0.29
C TYR A 380 -12.11 9.49 0.18
N PHE A 381 -11.23 9.95 -0.68
CA PHE A 381 -9.84 10.25 -0.33
C PHE A 381 -9.77 11.22 0.85
N LEU A 382 -10.48 12.34 0.79
CA LEU A 382 -10.45 13.37 1.84
C LEU A 382 -10.93 12.86 3.20
N GLU A 383 -11.96 12.05 3.27
CA GLU A 383 -12.52 11.55 4.53
C GLU A 383 -11.74 10.35 5.08
N LYS A 384 -11.34 9.41 4.21
CA LYS A 384 -10.88 8.08 4.60
C LYS A 384 -9.36 7.90 4.60
N THR A 385 -8.60 8.93 4.30
CA THR A 385 -7.13 8.90 4.38
C THR A 385 -6.65 8.97 5.83
N LEU A 386 -5.83 8.03 6.27
CA LEU A 386 -5.06 8.15 7.52
C LEU A 386 -3.82 9.02 7.28
N SER A 387 -2.99 8.59 6.34
CA SER A 387 -1.77 9.28 5.94
C SER A 387 -1.42 9.03 4.48
N VAL A 388 -0.54 9.86 3.96
CA VAL A 388 0.13 9.64 2.67
C VAL A 388 1.63 9.74 2.86
N MET A 389 2.40 8.87 2.20
CA MET A 389 3.85 8.99 2.11
C MET A 389 4.21 9.54 0.73
N VAL A 390 5.00 10.60 0.72
CA VAL A 390 5.46 11.28 -0.51
C VAL A 390 6.97 11.51 -0.48
N ASN A 391 7.58 11.63 -1.65
CA ASN A 391 8.95 12.10 -1.76
C ASN A 391 8.99 13.60 -1.46
N LYS A 392 9.90 14.07 -0.59
CA LYS A 392 10.00 15.47 -0.18
C LYS A 392 10.20 16.43 -1.36
N ASN A 393 10.84 15.96 -2.44
CA ASN A 393 11.03 16.76 -3.65
C ASN A 393 9.74 16.99 -4.45
N SER A 394 8.67 16.26 -4.14
CA SER A 394 7.36 16.44 -4.77
C SER A 394 6.49 17.46 -4.06
N LEU A 395 6.86 17.90 -2.86
CA LEU A 395 6.04 18.77 -2.03
C LEU A 395 5.85 20.17 -2.64
N PRO A 396 4.65 20.73 -2.56
CA PRO A 396 4.44 22.14 -2.86
C PRO A 396 5.23 23.02 -1.89
N LYS A 397 5.65 24.20 -2.36
CA LYS A 397 6.43 25.15 -1.55
C LYS A 397 5.69 25.61 -0.29
N SER A 398 4.37 25.70 -0.34
CA SER A 398 3.50 25.99 0.79
C SER A 398 3.79 25.07 1.97
N ILE A 399 3.86 23.78 1.75
CA ILE A 399 4.12 22.76 2.79
C ILE A 399 5.61 22.69 3.13
N ALA A 400 6.47 22.61 2.11
CA ALA A 400 7.91 22.45 2.31
C ALA A 400 8.54 23.58 3.18
N SER A 401 7.98 24.80 3.11
CA SER A 401 8.48 25.95 3.91
C SER A 401 8.22 25.81 5.41
N HIS A 402 7.29 24.97 5.83
CA HIS A 402 6.96 24.70 7.24
C HIS A 402 7.73 23.52 7.83
N MET A 403 8.47 22.77 7.02
CA MET A 403 9.20 21.56 7.45
C MET A 403 10.65 21.82 7.86
N ASN A 404 11.07 23.06 8.04
CA ASN A 404 12.45 23.47 8.40
C ASN A 404 12.67 23.57 9.91
#